data_3308cb2ee3fe50dfbcb0f5447faa5142
#
_entry.id   3308cb2ee3fe50dfbcb0f5447faa5142
#
_cell.length_a   1.000
_cell.length_b   1.000
_cell.length_c   1.000
_cell.angle_alpha   90.00
_cell.angle_beta   90.00
_cell.angle_gamma   90.00
#
_symmetry.space_group_name_H-M   'P 1'
#
loop_
_entity.id
_entity.type
_entity.pdbx_description
1 polymer ?
#
loop_
_entity_poly.entity_id
_entity_poly.type
_entity_poly.pdbx_seq_one_letter_code
_entity_poly.pdbx_strand_id
1 'polypeptide(L)'
;MDQVVILARGLGTRMRKSDPAVALDPALAAAADSGVKAMIPIGRPFLDYVLGVAADAGITRACLVVGPEHGAIEKYYTELRPRRMTIEFAVQVQPLGTADAVAAAEPVVGRRPFIMINSDNYYPLPAYCGLRDAAGPAVAVFDQETLVAESNIPAERISKFSVVEGGTDADGSRRLLRIIEKPDEATLARLPRPLGVSMNCWRFGPSIFEACRRIKPSPRGELELPDAVQFAIDRLGERFAIVWCKAAVLDLSSRNDIEPVARRLKGVKIDL
;
A
#
# COMPACT_ATOMS: atom_id res chain seq x y z
N MET A 1 -13.06 -7.57 -10.98
CA MET A 1 -12.11 -7.95 -9.90
C MET A 1 -12.72 -7.53 -8.57
N ASP A 2 -12.63 -8.38 -7.55
CA ASP A 2 -13.41 -8.27 -6.32
C ASP A 2 -12.57 -8.47 -5.03
N GLN A 3 -11.23 -8.57 -5.15
CA GLN A 3 -10.38 -8.86 -4.00
C GLN A 3 -9.19 -7.92 -3.85
N VAL A 4 -8.81 -7.68 -2.58
CA VAL A 4 -7.64 -6.87 -2.19
C VAL A 4 -6.73 -7.67 -1.25
N VAL A 5 -5.43 -7.53 -1.41
CA VAL A 5 -4.38 -7.98 -0.47
C VAL A 5 -3.84 -6.74 0.25
N ILE A 6 -3.87 -6.77 1.56
CA ILE A 6 -3.42 -5.65 2.39
C ILE A 6 -2.23 -6.10 3.23
N LEU A 7 -1.07 -5.48 3.01
CA LEU A 7 0.15 -5.80 3.74
C LEU A 7 0.11 -5.15 5.13
N ALA A 8 -0.19 -5.94 6.16
CA ALA A 8 -0.40 -5.47 7.54
C ALA A 8 0.66 -5.97 8.53
N ARG A 9 1.77 -6.55 8.06
CA ARG A 9 2.88 -7.03 8.91
C ARG A 9 4.02 -6.03 9.09
N GLY A 10 3.84 -4.77 8.78
CA GLY A 10 4.90 -3.78 8.99
C GLY A 10 5.38 -3.73 10.45
N LEU A 11 6.70 -3.75 10.68
CA LEU A 11 7.30 -3.76 12.03
C LEU A 11 7.00 -2.49 12.84
N GLY A 12 6.52 -1.43 12.21
CA GLY A 12 6.17 -0.18 12.88
C GLY A 12 7.31 0.54 13.59
N THR A 13 8.56 0.30 13.20
CA THR A 13 9.75 0.82 13.88
C THR A 13 9.73 2.33 14.06
N ARG A 14 9.26 3.09 13.05
CA ARG A 14 9.10 4.55 13.13
C ARG A 14 7.94 4.95 14.05
N MET A 15 6.86 4.17 14.06
CA MET A 15 5.70 4.40 14.92
C MET A 15 6.03 4.15 16.39
N ARG A 16 6.83 3.12 16.69
CA ARG A 16 7.30 2.80 18.06
C ARG A 16 8.28 3.82 18.61
N LYS A 17 9.02 4.51 17.75
CA LYS A 17 10.00 5.51 18.18
C LYS A 17 9.27 6.67 18.86
N SER A 18 9.53 6.89 20.15
CA SER A 18 8.99 8.04 20.87
C SER A 18 9.52 9.36 20.29
N ASP A 19 8.64 10.34 20.23
CA ASP A 19 8.98 11.70 19.85
C ASP A 19 8.45 12.66 20.95
N PRO A 20 9.32 13.29 21.74
CA PRO A 20 8.91 14.19 22.82
C PRO A 20 8.09 15.40 22.33
N ALA A 21 8.21 15.76 21.05
CA ALA A 21 7.43 16.85 20.44
C ALA A 21 5.97 16.46 20.12
N VAL A 22 5.63 15.16 20.20
CA VAL A 22 4.30 14.66 19.88
C VAL A 22 3.58 14.24 21.14
N ALA A 23 2.64 15.06 21.60
CA ALA A 23 1.76 14.74 22.71
C ALA A 23 0.62 13.84 22.20
N LEU A 24 0.64 12.57 22.57
CA LEU A 24 -0.46 11.62 22.35
C LEU A 24 -1.16 11.37 23.68
N ASP A 25 -2.49 11.15 23.62
CA ASP A 25 -3.17 10.61 24.80
C ASP A 25 -2.64 9.19 25.13
N PRO A 26 -2.83 8.71 26.37
CA PRO A 26 -2.25 7.43 26.79
C PRO A 26 -2.68 6.22 25.95
N ALA A 27 -3.91 6.20 25.44
CA ALA A 27 -4.41 5.10 24.62
C ALA A 27 -3.76 5.10 23.22
N LEU A 28 -3.62 6.27 22.59
CA LEU A 28 -2.91 6.44 21.33
C LEU A 28 -1.42 6.14 21.48
N ALA A 29 -0.81 6.56 22.60
CA ALA A 29 0.59 6.26 22.87
C ALA A 29 0.82 4.75 22.97
N ALA A 30 0.00 4.03 23.72
CA ALA A 30 0.07 2.57 23.85
C ALA A 30 -0.14 1.86 22.50
N ALA A 31 -1.10 2.34 21.69
CA ALA A 31 -1.31 1.81 20.34
C ALA A 31 -0.10 2.05 19.43
N ALA A 32 0.51 3.23 19.49
CA ALA A 32 1.73 3.56 18.73
C ALA A 32 2.94 2.72 19.19
N ASP A 33 3.06 2.44 20.49
CA ASP A 33 4.10 1.59 21.07
C ASP A 33 4.01 0.13 20.59
N SER A 34 2.79 -0.36 20.31
CA SER A 34 2.59 -1.67 19.71
C SER A 34 3.22 -1.76 18.31
N GLY A 35 3.31 -0.65 17.59
CA GLY A 35 3.79 -0.57 16.21
C GLY A 35 2.80 -1.11 15.18
N VAL A 36 1.64 -1.60 15.59
CA VAL A 36 0.60 -2.14 14.70
C VAL A 36 -0.20 -0.98 14.10
N LYS A 37 0.35 -0.33 13.08
CA LYS A 37 -0.21 0.88 12.45
C LYS A 37 -1.67 0.72 12.01
N ALA A 38 -1.99 -0.46 11.47
CA ALA A 38 -3.35 -0.81 11.05
C ALA A 38 -4.40 -0.63 12.16
N MET A 39 -3.99 -0.81 13.41
CA MET A 39 -4.87 -0.74 14.60
C MET A 39 -4.81 0.58 15.35
N ILE A 40 -4.07 1.58 14.88
CA ILE A 40 -4.06 2.92 15.48
C ILE A 40 -5.51 3.47 15.49
N PRO A 41 -6.06 3.83 16.67
CA PRO A 41 -7.44 4.27 16.77
C PRO A 41 -7.59 5.74 16.32
N ILE A 42 -8.16 5.94 15.15
CA ILE A 42 -8.55 7.24 14.58
C ILE A 42 -10.09 7.36 14.70
N GLY A 43 -10.60 7.31 15.92
CA GLY A 43 -12.02 7.07 16.18
C GLY A 43 -12.41 5.59 16.03
N ARG A 44 -11.91 4.92 14.99
CA ARG A 44 -11.90 3.47 14.75
C ARG A 44 -10.49 3.06 14.36
N PRO A 45 -10.13 1.75 14.31
CA PRO A 45 -8.85 1.32 13.73
C PRO A 45 -8.64 1.90 12.34
N PHE A 46 -7.42 2.36 12.05
CA PHE A 46 -7.10 2.98 10.75
C PHE A 46 -7.43 2.04 9.58
N LEU A 47 -7.22 0.75 9.75
CA LEU A 47 -7.53 -0.25 8.72
C LEU A 47 -9.03 -0.33 8.39
N ASP A 48 -9.95 0.04 9.30
CA ASP A 48 -11.38 0.13 8.99
C ASP A 48 -11.66 1.16 7.89
N TYR A 49 -10.96 2.30 7.91
CA TYR A 49 -11.08 3.32 6.86
C TYR A 49 -10.56 2.80 5.52
N VAL A 50 -9.43 2.09 5.53
CA VAL A 50 -8.84 1.49 4.32
C VAL A 50 -9.77 0.45 3.71
N LEU A 51 -10.33 -0.43 4.53
CA LEU A 51 -11.30 -1.46 4.11
C LEU A 51 -12.61 -0.83 3.62
N GLY A 52 -13.07 0.25 4.28
CA GLY A 52 -14.29 0.98 3.88
C GLY A 52 -14.20 1.50 2.46
N VAL A 53 -13.10 2.16 2.09
CA VAL A 53 -12.89 2.64 0.70
C VAL A 53 -12.78 1.48 -0.28
N ALA A 54 -12.12 0.39 0.10
CA ALA A 54 -12.07 -0.81 -0.75
C ALA A 54 -13.48 -1.38 -0.99
N ALA A 55 -14.33 -1.44 0.05
CA ALA A 55 -15.73 -1.84 -0.07
C ALA A 55 -16.55 -0.88 -0.96
N ASP A 56 -16.31 0.44 -0.84
CA ASP A 56 -16.94 1.45 -1.70
C ASP A 56 -16.52 1.31 -3.17
N ALA A 57 -15.31 0.82 -3.42
CA ALA A 57 -14.84 0.44 -4.75
C ALA A 57 -15.43 -0.88 -5.27
N GLY A 58 -16.31 -1.55 -4.52
CA GLY A 58 -16.92 -2.82 -4.91
C GLY A 58 -16.02 -4.04 -4.64
N ILE A 59 -15.00 -3.91 -3.81
CA ILE A 59 -14.20 -5.04 -3.33
C ILE A 59 -14.97 -5.78 -2.24
N THR A 60 -15.14 -7.09 -2.39
CA THR A 60 -15.92 -7.92 -1.46
C THR A 60 -15.08 -8.95 -0.72
N ARG A 61 -13.78 -9.03 -0.99
CA ARG A 61 -12.85 -9.94 -0.32
C ARG A 61 -11.55 -9.23 0.00
N ALA A 62 -11.10 -9.33 1.25
CA ALA A 62 -9.82 -8.82 1.70
C ALA A 62 -8.96 -9.95 2.28
N CYS A 63 -7.72 -10.07 1.82
CA CYS A 63 -6.69 -10.89 2.43
C CYS A 63 -5.75 -9.96 3.22
N LEU A 64 -5.76 -10.07 4.54
CA LEU A 64 -4.83 -9.34 5.39
C LEU A 64 -3.57 -10.19 5.59
N VAL A 65 -2.42 -9.68 5.13
CA VAL A 65 -1.13 -10.34 5.37
C VAL A 65 -0.58 -9.84 6.69
N VAL A 66 -0.55 -10.73 7.68
CA VAL A 66 -0.17 -10.46 9.07
C VAL A 66 1.06 -11.27 9.49
N GLY A 67 1.68 -10.91 10.60
CA GLY A 67 2.69 -11.74 11.25
C GLY A 67 2.08 -12.62 12.32
N PRO A 68 2.77 -13.68 12.77
CA PRO A 68 2.32 -14.53 13.88
C PRO A 68 2.02 -13.74 15.17
N GLU A 69 2.66 -12.57 15.32
CA GLU A 69 2.52 -11.65 16.45
C GLU A 69 1.24 -10.79 16.39
N HIS A 70 0.52 -10.78 15.28
CA HIS A 70 -0.60 -9.86 15.03
C HIS A 70 -1.99 -10.45 15.31
N GLY A 71 -2.11 -11.40 16.24
CA GLY A 71 -3.40 -12.02 16.62
C GLY A 71 -4.49 -11.03 17.03
N ALA A 72 -4.14 -9.82 17.47
CA ALA A 72 -5.10 -8.76 17.79
C ALA A 72 -5.88 -8.28 16.53
N ILE A 73 -5.24 -8.23 15.36
CA ILE A 73 -5.91 -7.90 14.08
C ILE A 73 -6.91 -8.99 13.73
N GLU A 74 -6.47 -10.25 13.77
CA GLU A 74 -7.32 -11.40 13.46
C GLU A 74 -8.55 -11.45 14.38
N LYS A 75 -8.33 -11.31 15.70
CA LYS A 75 -9.40 -11.27 16.69
C LYS A 75 -10.41 -10.17 16.38
N TYR A 76 -9.93 -8.93 16.15
CA TYR A 76 -10.79 -7.78 15.90
C TYR A 76 -11.71 -8.00 14.70
N TYR A 77 -11.19 -8.41 13.56
CA TYR A 77 -12.00 -8.60 12.35
C TYR A 77 -12.87 -9.85 12.38
N THR A 78 -12.48 -10.89 13.12
CA THR A 78 -13.33 -12.06 13.37
C THR A 78 -14.54 -11.69 14.22
N GLU A 79 -14.38 -10.83 15.22
CA GLU A 79 -15.44 -10.33 16.08
C GLU A 79 -16.33 -9.28 15.38
N LEU A 80 -15.74 -8.40 14.57
CA LEU A 80 -16.45 -7.33 13.85
C LEU A 80 -17.45 -7.89 12.82
N ARG A 81 -17.12 -8.98 12.14
CA ARG A 81 -17.93 -9.62 11.09
C ARG A 81 -18.46 -8.62 10.04
N PRO A 82 -17.60 -8.02 9.23
CA PRO A 82 -18.00 -7.08 8.20
C PRO A 82 -19.09 -7.65 7.30
N ARG A 83 -20.08 -6.83 6.92
CA ARG A 83 -21.21 -7.27 6.09
C ARG A 83 -20.92 -7.13 4.60
N ARG A 84 -20.08 -6.16 4.23
CA ARG A 84 -19.79 -5.83 2.82
C ARG A 84 -18.61 -6.60 2.25
N MET A 85 -17.81 -7.25 3.09
CA MET A 85 -16.65 -8.03 2.63
C MET A 85 -16.33 -9.20 3.55
N THR A 86 -15.77 -10.23 2.96
CA THR A 86 -15.14 -11.33 3.69
C THR A 86 -13.68 -11.00 3.92
N ILE A 87 -13.21 -11.15 5.17
CA ILE A 87 -11.82 -10.95 5.55
C ILE A 87 -11.19 -12.30 5.84
N GLU A 88 -10.09 -12.59 5.15
CA GLU A 88 -9.26 -13.78 5.31
C GLU A 88 -7.83 -13.34 5.69
N PHE A 89 -7.06 -14.23 6.29
CA PHE A 89 -5.72 -13.93 6.77
C PHE A 89 -4.69 -14.82 6.09
N ALA A 90 -3.56 -14.22 5.72
CA ALA A 90 -2.36 -14.90 5.29
C ALA A 90 -1.23 -14.56 6.27
N VAL A 91 -0.45 -15.56 6.67
CA VAL A 91 0.63 -15.36 7.65
C VAL A 91 1.96 -15.28 6.93
N GLN A 92 2.61 -14.13 7.00
CA GLN A 92 4.00 -13.97 6.65
C GLN A 92 4.84 -14.38 7.86
N VAL A 93 5.46 -15.54 7.83
CA VAL A 93 6.15 -16.13 9.00
C VAL A 93 7.38 -15.32 9.43
N GLN A 94 8.14 -14.81 8.47
CA GLN A 94 9.31 -13.95 8.73
C GLN A 94 9.17 -12.64 7.96
N PRO A 95 9.63 -11.49 8.51
CA PRO A 95 9.51 -10.17 7.85
C PRO A 95 10.61 -9.99 6.79
N LEU A 96 10.60 -10.81 5.74
CA LEU A 96 11.64 -10.82 4.71
C LEU A 96 11.46 -9.73 3.63
N GLY A 97 10.43 -8.90 3.74
CA GLY A 97 10.17 -7.79 2.81
C GLY A 97 8.79 -7.84 2.19
N THR A 98 8.51 -6.85 1.35
CA THR A 98 7.16 -6.65 0.77
C THR A 98 6.81 -7.68 -0.30
N ALA A 99 7.77 -8.17 -1.06
CA ALA A 99 7.53 -9.24 -2.04
C ALA A 99 7.22 -10.58 -1.35
N ASP A 100 7.90 -10.89 -0.25
CA ASP A 100 7.60 -12.07 0.56
C ASP A 100 6.19 -11.99 1.18
N ALA A 101 5.79 -10.80 1.64
CA ALA A 101 4.43 -10.58 2.12
C ALA A 101 3.37 -10.82 1.02
N VAL A 102 3.64 -10.37 -0.21
CA VAL A 102 2.76 -10.66 -1.35
C VAL A 102 2.71 -12.16 -1.63
N ALA A 103 3.86 -12.84 -1.65
CA ALA A 103 3.92 -14.29 -1.85
C ALA A 103 3.14 -15.09 -0.79
N ALA A 104 3.15 -14.63 0.47
CA ALA A 104 2.39 -15.26 1.55
C ALA A 104 0.86 -15.24 1.32
N ALA A 105 0.35 -14.31 0.52
CA ALA A 105 -1.07 -14.23 0.20
C ALA A 105 -1.54 -15.25 -0.84
N GLU A 106 -0.65 -15.91 -1.58
CA GLU A 106 -0.99 -16.81 -2.69
C GLU A 106 -2.01 -17.90 -2.33
N PRO A 107 -1.89 -18.63 -1.17
CA PRO A 107 -2.85 -19.66 -0.80
C PRO A 107 -4.28 -19.15 -0.61
N VAL A 108 -4.45 -17.90 -0.21
CA VAL A 108 -5.75 -17.25 0.04
C VAL A 108 -6.32 -16.67 -1.25
N VAL A 109 -5.50 -15.96 -2.01
CA VAL A 109 -5.92 -15.23 -3.22
C VAL A 109 -6.11 -16.16 -4.41
N GLY A 110 -5.32 -17.23 -4.48
CA GLY A 110 -5.31 -18.17 -5.59
C GLY A 110 -4.82 -17.54 -6.90
N ARG A 111 -5.39 -17.98 -8.01
CA ARG A 111 -4.99 -17.51 -9.35
C ARG A 111 -5.79 -16.30 -9.86
N ARG A 112 -6.60 -15.68 -9.04
CA ARG A 112 -7.41 -14.51 -9.44
C ARG A 112 -6.59 -13.23 -9.37
N PRO A 113 -6.86 -12.24 -10.24
CA PRO A 113 -6.25 -10.92 -10.09
C PRO A 113 -6.73 -10.24 -8.80
N PHE A 114 -5.86 -9.40 -8.22
CA PHE A 114 -6.13 -8.69 -6.96
C PHE A 114 -5.51 -7.31 -6.94
N ILE A 115 -6.06 -6.40 -6.14
CA ILE A 115 -5.41 -5.15 -5.76
C ILE A 115 -4.50 -5.45 -4.56
N MET A 116 -3.28 -4.92 -4.56
CA MET A 116 -2.37 -4.95 -3.41
C MET A 116 -2.11 -3.54 -2.92
N ILE A 117 -2.21 -3.34 -1.61
CA ILE A 117 -1.98 -2.07 -0.93
C ILE A 117 -1.27 -2.29 0.42
N ASN A 118 -0.71 -1.20 0.95
CA ASN A 118 -0.22 -1.16 2.32
C ASN A 118 -1.35 -0.82 3.30
N SER A 119 -1.28 -1.35 4.52
CA SER A 119 -2.26 -1.10 5.58
C SER A 119 -2.12 0.26 6.26
N ASP A 120 -1.02 0.95 6.06
CA ASP A 120 -0.70 2.26 6.64
C ASP A 120 -0.93 3.44 5.67
N ASN A 121 -1.53 3.17 4.52
CA ASN A 121 -1.94 4.20 3.56
C ASN A 121 -3.46 4.17 3.32
N TYR A 122 -4.09 5.34 3.36
CA TYR A 122 -5.47 5.54 2.95
C TYR A 122 -5.49 6.09 1.54
N TYR A 123 -5.86 5.25 0.60
CA TYR A 123 -5.89 5.58 -0.84
C TYR A 123 -7.25 6.13 -1.24
N PRO A 124 -7.30 7.05 -2.20
CA PRO A 124 -8.55 7.61 -2.70
C PRO A 124 -9.33 6.59 -3.53
N LEU A 125 -10.65 6.65 -3.48
CA LEU A 125 -11.56 5.77 -4.22
C LEU A 125 -11.22 5.67 -5.73
N PRO A 126 -10.87 6.76 -6.45
CA PRO A 126 -10.50 6.66 -7.86
C PRO A 126 -9.30 5.73 -8.15
N ALA A 127 -8.35 5.59 -7.21
CA ALA A 127 -7.23 4.67 -7.39
C ALA A 127 -7.71 3.20 -7.41
N TYR A 128 -8.59 2.83 -6.48
CA TYR A 128 -9.19 1.49 -6.47
C TYR A 128 -10.02 1.22 -7.74
N CYS A 129 -10.88 2.17 -8.12
CA CYS A 129 -11.71 2.04 -9.31
C CYS A 129 -10.86 1.87 -10.57
N GLY A 130 -9.84 2.72 -10.75
CA GLY A 130 -8.95 2.62 -11.91
C GLY A 130 -8.18 1.31 -11.98
N LEU A 131 -7.69 0.80 -10.84
CA LEU A 131 -7.04 -0.50 -10.78
C LEU A 131 -8.03 -1.65 -11.00
N ARG A 132 -9.23 -1.58 -10.44
CA ARG A 132 -10.27 -2.60 -10.64
C ARG A 132 -10.64 -2.74 -12.12
N ASP A 133 -10.76 -1.62 -12.81
CA ASP A 133 -11.25 -1.54 -14.18
C ASP A 133 -10.13 -1.73 -15.23
N ALA A 134 -8.86 -1.71 -14.83
CA ALA A 134 -7.75 -2.01 -15.72
C ALA A 134 -7.87 -3.41 -16.34
N ALA A 135 -7.48 -3.59 -17.60
CA ALA A 135 -7.59 -4.85 -18.31
C ALA A 135 -6.59 -5.92 -17.82
N GLY A 136 -5.44 -5.50 -17.29
CA GLY A 136 -4.35 -6.36 -16.85
C GLY A 136 -3.63 -5.81 -15.61
N PRO A 137 -2.40 -6.24 -15.33
CA PRO A 137 -1.56 -5.67 -14.27
C PRO A 137 -1.47 -4.16 -14.40
N ALA A 138 -1.49 -3.45 -13.28
CA ALA A 138 -1.50 -1.99 -13.28
C ALA A 138 -0.92 -1.42 -11.97
N VAL A 139 -0.50 -0.17 -12.02
CA VAL A 139 -0.06 0.60 -10.86
C VAL A 139 -0.82 1.91 -10.78
N ALA A 140 -1.33 2.25 -9.59
CA ALA A 140 -1.78 3.61 -9.31
C ALA A 140 -0.55 4.49 -9.06
N VAL A 141 -0.40 5.51 -9.88
CA VAL A 141 0.70 6.47 -9.84
C VAL A 141 0.13 7.82 -9.45
N PHE A 142 0.66 8.36 -8.37
CA PHE A 142 0.17 9.60 -7.80
C PHE A 142 1.03 10.78 -8.25
N ASP A 143 0.35 11.85 -8.66
CA ASP A 143 1.00 13.10 -9.03
C ASP A 143 1.71 13.71 -7.83
N GLN A 144 3.02 13.99 -7.96
CA GLN A 144 3.84 14.51 -6.87
C GLN A 144 3.31 15.82 -6.31
N GLU A 145 2.91 16.75 -7.16
CA GLU A 145 2.45 18.08 -6.74
C GLU A 145 1.16 17.96 -5.93
N THR A 146 0.24 17.12 -6.41
CA THR A 146 -1.01 16.82 -5.70
C THR A 146 -0.77 16.13 -4.36
N LEU A 147 0.16 15.16 -4.31
CA LEU A 147 0.51 14.52 -3.03
C LEU A 147 1.02 15.52 -2.00
N VAL A 148 1.93 16.41 -2.40
CA VAL A 148 2.48 17.42 -1.48
C VAL A 148 1.42 18.44 -1.07
N ALA A 149 0.56 18.86 -1.98
CA ALA A 149 -0.44 19.89 -1.70
C ALA A 149 -1.63 19.39 -0.87
N GLU A 150 -2.05 18.14 -1.08
CA GLU A 150 -3.34 17.65 -0.58
C GLU A 150 -3.24 16.53 0.46
N SER A 151 -2.06 15.87 0.64
CA SER A 151 -1.88 14.80 1.63
C SER A 151 -1.23 15.31 2.92
N ASN A 152 -0.89 14.38 3.82
CA ASN A 152 -0.02 14.66 4.97
C ASN A 152 1.46 14.34 4.69
N ILE A 153 1.85 14.26 3.42
CA ILE A 153 3.20 13.88 2.99
C ILE A 153 3.97 15.13 2.61
N PRO A 154 4.96 15.56 3.41
CA PRO A 154 5.76 16.74 3.09
C PRO A 154 6.72 16.46 1.91
N ALA A 155 7.11 17.51 1.19
CA ALA A 155 7.87 17.41 -0.05
C ALA A 155 9.20 16.62 0.09
N GLU A 156 9.90 16.79 1.22
CA GLU A 156 11.15 16.09 1.52
C GLU A 156 10.97 14.57 1.72
N ARG A 157 9.73 14.12 1.92
CA ARG A 157 9.41 12.70 2.07
C ARG A 157 9.26 11.98 0.73
N ILE A 158 9.07 12.72 -0.37
CA ILE A 158 8.88 12.14 -1.71
C ILE A 158 10.07 11.27 -2.12
N SER A 159 11.30 11.68 -1.83
CA SER A 159 12.51 10.89 -2.11
C SER A 159 12.59 9.55 -1.36
N LYS A 160 11.71 9.32 -0.38
CA LYS A 160 11.62 8.05 0.37
C LYS A 160 10.67 7.04 -0.26
N PHE A 161 9.92 7.44 -1.26
CA PHE A 161 9.02 6.57 -2.03
C PHE A 161 9.67 6.17 -3.34
N SER A 162 9.10 5.17 -3.99
CA SER A 162 9.47 4.83 -5.36
C SER A 162 8.85 5.84 -6.32
N VAL A 163 9.58 6.18 -7.36
CA VAL A 163 9.06 6.93 -8.50
C VAL A 163 8.99 6.03 -9.73
N VAL A 164 8.15 6.39 -10.68
CA VAL A 164 7.95 5.59 -11.87
C VAL A 164 8.42 6.32 -13.13
N GLU A 165 9.07 5.58 -14.00
CA GLU A 165 9.31 5.96 -15.37
C GLU A 165 8.27 5.28 -16.26
N GLY A 166 7.48 6.06 -16.96
CA GLY A 166 6.42 5.59 -17.84
C GLY A 166 6.75 5.78 -19.29
N GLY A 167 6.18 4.92 -20.13
CA GLY A 167 6.15 5.06 -21.58
C GLY A 167 4.72 5.15 -22.10
N THR A 168 4.58 5.47 -23.37
CA THR A 168 3.30 5.48 -24.08
C THR A 168 3.30 4.40 -25.15
N ASP A 169 2.30 3.55 -25.16
CA ASP A 169 2.10 2.54 -26.17
C ASP A 169 1.51 3.14 -27.47
N ALA A 170 1.47 2.36 -28.54
CA ALA A 170 0.99 2.83 -29.84
C ALA A 170 -0.50 3.26 -29.84
N ASP A 171 -1.27 2.76 -28.90
CA ASP A 171 -2.68 3.12 -28.68
C ASP A 171 -2.88 4.36 -27.79
N GLY A 172 -1.77 4.98 -27.35
CA GLY A 172 -1.78 6.14 -26.45
C GLY A 172 -1.90 5.80 -24.95
N SER A 173 -2.01 4.53 -24.60
CA SER A 173 -2.05 4.10 -23.19
C SER A 173 -0.69 4.26 -22.52
N ARG A 174 -0.70 4.59 -21.22
CA ARG A 174 0.51 4.72 -20.42
C ARG A 174 0.87 3.38 -19.79
N ARG A 175 2.15 2.99 -19.90
CA ARG A 175 2.69 1.80 -19.26
C ARG A 175 3.89 2.11 -18.37
N LEU A 176 4.07 1.31 -17.34
CA LEU A 176 5.26 1.31 -16.51
C LEU A 176 6.44 0.71 -17.29
N LEU A 177 7.54 1.44 -17.38
CA LEU A 177 8.81 0.97 -17.91
C LEU A 177 9.75 0.58 -16.80
N ARG A 178 9.84 1.44 -15.79
CA ARG A 178 10.78 1.25 -14.69
C ARG A 178 10.22 1.82 -13.39
N ILE A 179 10.52 1.13 -12.28
CA ILE A 179 10.28 1.61 -10.92
C ILE A 179 11.62 1.87 -10.25
N ILE A 180 11.77 3.02 -9.63
CA ILE A 180 13.02 3.48 -9.03
C ILE A 180 12.75 3.70 -7.54
N GLU A 181 13.28 2.80 -6.73
CA GLU A 181 13.15 2.86 -5.26
C GLU A 181 14.08 3.92 -4.69
N LYS A 182 13.55 4.81 -3.86
CA LYS A 182 14.29 5.87 -3.16
C LYS A 182 15.30 6.60 -4.06
N PRO A 183 14.83 7.27 -5.11
CA PRO A 183 15.70 7.97 -6.05
C PRO A 183 16.49 9.08 -5.34
N ASP A 184 17.73 9.27 -5.75
CA ASP A 184 18.51 10.45 -5.37
C ASP A 184 18.06 11.70 -6.15
N GLU A 185 18.52 12.86 -5.72
CA GLU A 185 18.14 14.14 -6.34
C GLU A 185 18.54 14.21 -7.82
N ALA A 186 19.69 13.65 -8.19
CA ALA A 186 20.17 13.63 -9.57
C ALA A 186 19.24 12.78 -10.46
N THR A 187 18.75 11.68 -9.95
CA THR A 187 17.74 10.83 -10.62
C THR A 187 16.42 11.55 -10.75
N LEU A 188 15.92 12.17 -9.66
CA LEU A 188 14.67 12.96 -9.67
C LEU A 188 14.70 14.11 -10.67
N ALA A 189 15.87 14.78 -10.82
CA ALA A 189 16.03 15.89 -11.76
C ALA A 189 15.97 15.45 -13.24
N ARG A 190 16.28 14.18 -13.55
CA ARG A 190 16.29 13.64 -14.92
C ARG A 190 14.94 13.08 -15.37
N LEU A 191 14.05 12.77 -14.41
CA LEU A 191 12.77 12.17 -14.74
C LEU A 191 11.80 13.21 -15.35
N PRO A 192 10.96 12.78 -16.29
CA PRO A 192 9.98 13.66 -16.92
C PRO A 192 8.96 14.17 -15.91
N ARG A 193 8.44 15.38 -16.17
CA ARG A 193 7.38 15.98 -15.37
C ARG A 193 6.02 15.83 -16.08
N PRO A 194 4.92 15.70 -15.33
CA PRO A 194 4.81 15.61 -13.86
C PRO A 194 5.40 14.31 -13.33
N LEU A 195 6.06 14.37 -12.15
CA LEU A 195 6.65 13.20 -11.53
C LEU A 195 5.58 12.29 -10.94
N GLY A 196 5.63 11.03 -11.30
CA GLY A 196 4.74 10.00 -10.76
C GLY A 196 5.36 9.26 -9.57
N VAL A 197 4.63 9.22 -8.46
CA VAL A 197 5.04 8.55 -7.22
C VAL A 197 4.25 7.26 -7.06
N SER A 198 4.96 6.15 -6.80
CA SER A 198 4.34 4.89 -6.41
C SER A 198 4.21 4.83 -4.89
N MET A 199 2.99 4.58 -4.42
CA MET A 199 2.65 4.43 -3.01
C MET A 199 2.28 2.98 -2.68
N ASN A 200 2.78 1.99 -3.47
CA ASN A 200 2.42 0.58 -3.33
C ASN A 200 0.92 0.30 -3.46
N CYS A 201 0.32 0.84 -4.50
CA CYS A 201 -1.08 0.58 -4.85
C CYS A 201 -1.12 -0.07 -6.24
N TRP A 202 -1.30 -1.38 -6.30
CA TRP A 202 -1.08 -2.20 -7.47
C TRP A 202 -2.29 -3.08 -7.81
N ARG A 203 -2.45 -3.41 -9.08
CA ARG A 203 -3.21 -4.56 -9.54
C ARG A 203 -2.24 -5.61 -10.06
N PHE A 204 -2.33 -6.81 -9.54
CA PHE A 204 -1.53 -7.95 -9.95
C PHE A 204 -2.39 -9.06 -10.54
N GLY A 205 -1.77 -9.82 -11.44
CA GLY A 205 -2.17 -11.17 -11.82
C GLY A 205 -1.34 -12.22 -11.05
N PRO A 206 -1.59 -13.51 -11.26
CA PRO A 206 -0.92 -14.60 -10.53
C PRO A 206 0.59 -14.72 -10.83
N SER A 207 1.07 -14.17 -11.94
CA SER A 207 2.50 -14.13 -12.32
C SER A 207 3.38 -13.39 -11.30
N ILE A 208 2.81 -12.46 -10.53
CA ILE A 208 3.56 -11.74 -9.49
C ILE A 208 4.12 -12.68 -8.41
N PHE A 209 3.42 -13.75 -8.09
CA PHE A 209 3.89 -14.73 -7.10
C PHE A 209 5.16 -15.45 -7.56
N GLU A 210 5.27 -15.78 -8.86
CA GLU A 210 6.50 -16.30 -9.44
C GLU A 210 7.63 -15.29 -9.33
N ALA A 211 7.37 -14.03 -9.70
CA ALA A 211 8.35 -12.96 -9.59
C ALA A 211 8.86 -12.79 -8.16
N CYS A 212 7.94 -12.73 -7.17
CA CYS A 212 8.29 -12.62 -5.75
C CYS A 212 9.21 -13.74 -5.25
N ARG A 213 9.03 -14.97 -5.75
CA ARG A 213 9.89 -16.12 -5.39
C ARG A 213 11.24 -16.13 -6.09
N ARG A 214 11.40 -15.42 -7.20
CA ARG A 214 12.60 -15.48 -8.06
C ARG A 214 13.57 -14.33 -7.87
N ILE A 215 13.16 -13.25 -7.21
CA ILE A 215 14.06 -12.14 -6.89
C ILE A 215 15.05 -12.52 -5.79
N LYS A 216 16.14 -11.79 -5.72
CA LYS A 216 17.14 -11.89 -4.67
C LYS A 216 16.92 -10.78 -3.64
N PRO A 217 17.34 -10.97 -2.38
CA PRO A 217 17.32 -9.90 -1.40
C PRO A 217 18.11 -8.68 -1.89
N SER A 218 17.56 -7.50 -1.63
CA SER A 218 18.23 -6.22 -1.86
C SER A 218 19.45 -6.05 -0.93
N PRO A 219 20.30 -5.03 -1.11
CA PRO A 219 21.40 -4.72 -0.19
C PRO A 219 20.96 -4.53 1.28
N ARG A 220 19.65 -4.31 1.52
CA ARG A 220 19.06 -4.25 2.87
C ARG A 220 18.69 -5.64 3.43
N GLY A 221 18.87 -6.69 2.67
CA GLY A 221 18.47 -8.06 3.04
C GLY A 221 16.96 -8.34 2.87
N GLU A 222 16.22 -7.45 2.19
CA GLU A 222 14.77 -7.56 2.01
C GLU A 222 14.41 -7.97 0.58
N LEU A 223 13.35 -8.76 0.42
CA LEU A 223 12.72 -9.07 -0.86
C LEU A 223 11.74 -7.93 -1.19
N GLU A 224 12.16 -7.02 -2.04
CA GLU A 224 11.45 -5.78 -2.34
C GLU A 224 10.40 -6.01 -3.43
N LEU A 225 9.20 -5.49 -3.25
CA LEU A 225 8.15 -5.58 -4.26
C LEU A 225 8.51 -4.84 -5.57
N PRO A 226 9.15 -3.65 -5.55
CA PRO A 226 9.64 -3.02 -6.77
C PRO A 226 10.55 -3.92 -7.61
N ASP A 227 11.42 -4.72 -6.98
CA ASP A 227 12.30 -5.67 -7.69
C ASP A 227 11.49 -6.81 -8.32
N ALA A 228 10.45 -7.31 -7.61
CA ALA A 228 9.55 -8.32 -8.17
C ALA A 228 8.74 -7.79 -9.36
N VAL A 229 8.27 -6.54 -9.29
CA VAL A 229 7.59 -5.88 -10.42
C VAL A 229 8.54 -5.73 -11.60
N GLN A 230 9.77 -5.26 -11.38
CA GLN A 230 10.76 -5.12 -12.44
C GLN A 230 11.13 -6.48 -13.06
N PHE A 231 11.26 -7.52 -12.20
CA PHE A 231 11.46 -8.89 -12.69
C PHE A 231 10.28 -9.38 -13.54
N ALA A 232 9.04 -9.09 -13.15
CA ALA A 232 7.87 -9.46 -13.92
C ALA A 232 7.85 -8.77 -15.30
N ILE A 233 8.26 -7.51 -15.38
CA ILE A 233 8.40 -6.78 -16.65
C ILE A 233 9.51 -7.42 -17.51
N ASP A 234 10.72 -7.56 -16.96
CA ASP A 234 11.92 -7.89 -17.72
C ASP A 234 12.03 -9.38 -18.10
N ARG A 235 11.46 -10.27 -17.27
CA ARG A 235 11.65 -11.72 -17.37
C ARG A 235 10.39 -12.52 -17.64
N LEU A 236 9.22 -12.00 -17.26
CA LEU A 236 7.94 -12.67 -17.49
C LEU A 236 7.12 -11.98 -18.57
N GLY A 237 7.61 -10.85 -19.12
CA GLY A 237 6.93 -10.10 -20.18
C GLY A 237 5.63 -9.41 -19.74
N GLU A 238 5.47 -9.19 -18.45
CA GLU A 238 4.28 -8.50 -17.92
C GLU A 238 4.28 -7.02 -18.32
N ARG A 239 3.08 -6.53 -18.62
CA ARG A 239 2.86 -5.12 -18.95
C ARG A 239 1.95 -4.51 -17.89
N PHE A 240 2.48 -3.54 -17.16
CA PHE A 240 1.74 -2.80 -16.16
C PHE A 240 1.21 -1.50 -16.74
N ALA A 241 -0.10 -1.34 -16.76
CA ALA A 241 -0.72 -0.05 -17.09
C ALA A 241 -0.50 0.95 -15.96
N ILE A 242 -0.41 2.24 -16.31
CA ILE A 242 -0.37 3.33 -15.33
C ILE A 242 -1.76 3.92 -15.18
N VAL A 243 -2.32 3.80 -13.96
CA VAL A 243 -3.51 4.54 -13.52
C VAL A 243 -3.04 5.82 -12.87
N TRP A 244 -3.10 6.94 -13.59
CA TRP A 244 -2.64 8.23 -13.08
C TRP A 244 -3.67 8.85 -12.16
N CYS A 245 -3.26 9.17 -10.91
CA CYS A 245 -4.12 9.70 -9.87
C CYS A 245 -3.67 11.11 -9.46
N LYS A 246 -4.56 12.10 -9.63
CA LYS A 246 -4.43 13.43 -9.04
C LYS A 246 -5.35 13.50 -7.82
N ALA A 247 -4.91 12.90 -6.72
CA ALA A 247 -5.65 12.84 -5.47
C ALA A 247 -4.70 12.54 -4.30
N ALA A 248 -5.11 12.95 -3.10
CA ALA A 248 -4.36 12.73 -1.88
C ALA A 248 -4.29 11.25 -1.48
N VAL A 249 -3.15 10.85 -0.92
CA VAL A 249 -3.00 9.62 -0.14
C VAL A 249 -2.63 10.04 1.28
N LEU A 250 -3.29 9.48 2.30
CA LEU A 250 -2.85 9.71 3.68
C LEU A 250 -1.89 8.59 4.10
N ASP A 251 -0.76 8.99 4.68
CA ASP A 251 0.31 8.07 5.10
C ASP A 251 0.45 8.09 6.62
N LEU A 252 0.24 6.94 7.27
CA LEU A 252 0.35 6.75 8.70
C LEU A 252 1.67 6.04 9.05
N SER A 253 2.79 6.68 8.77
CA SER A 253 4.12 6.08 8.92
C SER A 253 4.74 6.26 10.30
N SER A 254 4.43 7.35 11.00
CA SER A 254 5.04 7.76 12.27
C SER A 254 4.00 8.40 13.20
N ARG A 255 4.39 8.68 14.46
CA ARG A 255 3.53 9.36 15.44
C ARG A 255 3.07 10.73 14.98
N ASN A 256 3.94 11.46 14.27
CA ASN A 256 3.64 12.79 13.72
C ASN A 256 2.51 12.76 12.68
N ASP A 257 2.24 11.60 12.09
CA ASP A 257 1.20 11.45 11.08
C ASP A 257 -0.19 11.22 11.69
N ILE A 258 -0.28 10.82 12.98
CA ILE A 258 -1.54 10.42 13.61
C ILE A 258 -2.56 11.58 13.61
N GLU A 259 -2.17 12.75 14.12
CA GLU A 259 -3.08 13.90 14.21
C GLU A 259 -3.49 14.44 12.83
N PRO A 260 -2.57 14.68 11.86
CA PRO A 260 -2.93 15.09 10.51
C PRO A 260 -3.90 14.10 9.83
N VAL A 261 -3.66 12.80 9.97
CA VAL A 261 -4.53 11.75 9.41
C VAL A 261 -5.89 11.76 10.11
N ALA A 262 -5.93 11.82 11.44
CA ALA A 262 -7.17 11.88 12.21
C ALA A 262 -8.05 13.08 11.81
N ARG A 263 -7.43 14.24 11.61
CA ARG A 263 -8.12 15.45 11.15
C ARG A 263 -8.76 15.28 9.77
N ARG A 264 -8.06 14.63 8.84
CA ARG A 264 -8.54 14.37 7.47
C ARG A 264 -9.65 13.33 7.42
N LEU A 265 -9.61 12.32 8.33
CA LEU A 265 -10.61 11.25 8.39
C LEU A 265 -11.80 11.59 9.29
N LYS A 266 -11.78 12.76 9.96
CA LYS A 266 -12.90 13.21 10.81
C LYS A 266 -14.18 13.34 9.97
N GLY A 267 -15.22 12.62 10.40
CA GLY A 267 -16.53 12.60 9.74
C GLY A 267 -16.65 11.65 8.55
N VAL A 268 -15.59 10.96 8.17
CA VAL A 268 -15.67 9.87 7.18
C VAL A 268 -16.51 8.74 7.77
N LYS A 269 -17.60 8.41 7.10
CA LYS A 269 -18.45 7.27 7.47
C LYS A 269 -17.85 5.98 6.93
N ILE A 270 -17.78 4.98 7.79
CA ILE A 270 -17.30 3.64 7.44
C ILE A 270 -18.47 2.68 7.56
N ASP A 271 -18.72 1.97 6.47
CA ASP A 271 -19.66 0.86 6.40
C ASP A 271 -18.90 -0.39 5.93
N LEU A 272 -18.79 -1.40 6.80
CA LEU A 272 -18.06 -2.65 6.58
C LEU A 272 -18.93 -3.88 6.69
#